data_a81ec911d3bf52187f317deca4106a24
#
_entry.id   a81ec911d3bf52187f317deca4106a24
#
_cell.length_a   1.000
_cell.length_b   1.000
_cell.length_c   1.000
_cell.angle_alpha   90.00
_cell.angle_beta   90.00
_cell.angle_gamma   90.00
#
_symmetry.space_group_name_H-M   'P 1'
#
loop_
_entity.id
_entity.type
_entity.pdbx_description
1 polymer ?
#
loop_
_entity_poly.entity_id
_entity_poly.type
_entity_poly.pdbx_seq_one_letter_code
_entity_poly.pdbx_strand_id
1 'polypeptide(L)'
;MKQILRTVTVAAVLSLWAAQPARAQSYFGMAGVQCAEFTKAARKSDILYHQASQWLLGYISGMNAAMRETKGTVPATSLTSDQVLKLAGAYCETNPDSNLANAANQWYALLPKQTDPQAAAAAAKSESRSDGSIKLDLGTAPKIKPLLDRH
;
A
#
# COMPACT_ATOMS: atom_id res chain seq x y z
N MET A 1 23.96 39.12 36.39
CA MET A 1 22.55 38.76 36.22
C MET A 1 22.03 38.73 34.78
N LYS A 2 22.62 39.42 33.79
CA LYS A 2 22.15 39.43 32.39
C LYS A 2 22.52 38.18 31.56
N GLN A 3 23.49 37.37 31.98
CA GLN A 3 23.89 36.16 31.24
C GLN A 3 23.04 34.92 31.52
N ILE A 4 22.43 34.83 32.69
CA ILE A 4 21.62 33.66 33.08
C ILE A 4 20.27 33.62 32.30
N LEU A 5 19.77 34.81 31.93
CA LEU A 5 18.47 34.90 31.21
C LEU A 5 18.57 34.45 29.73
N ARG A 6 19.76 34.48 29.13
CA ARG A 6 19.98 34.09 27.72
C ARG A 6 20.08 32.58 27.53
N THR A 7 20.56 31.87 28.52
CA THR A 7 20.72 30.38 28.44
C THR A 7 19.40 29.62 28.61
N VAL A 8 18.45 30.17 29.38
CA VAL A 8 17.13 29.53 29.60
C VAL A 8 16.26 29.59 28.35
N THR A 9 16.36 30.67 27.55
CA THR A 9 15.53 30.83 26.34
C THR A 9 15.92 29.87 25.21
N VAL A 10 17.17 29.49 25.08
CA VAL A 10 17.64 28.57 24.02
C VAL A 10 17.22 27.11 24.32
N ALA A 11 17.22 26.70 25.59
CA ALA A 11 16.82 25.37 25.99
C ALA A 11 15.32 25.10 25.77
N ALA A 12 14.47 26.13 25.91
CA ALA A 12 13.01 26.00 25.72
C ALA A 12 12.61 25.84 24.25
N VAL A 13 13.37 26.38 23.29
CA VAL A 13 13.06 26.28 21.85
C VAL A 13 13.44 24.92 21.27
N LEU A 14 14.46 24.27 21.80
CA LEU A 14 14.90 22.94 21.34
C LEU A 14 13.93 21.80 21.75
N SER A 15 13.13 22.01 22.79
CA SER A 15 12.19 21.00 23.29
C SER A 15 10.88 20.92 22.46
N LEU A 16 10.56 21.94 21.67
CA LEU A 16 9.32 21.94 20.86
C LEU A 16 9.44 21.15 19.53
N TRP A 17 10.64 20.76 19.12
CA TRP A 17 10.83 20.03 17.86
C TRP A 17 10.74 18.51 17.99
N ALA A 18 10.64 17.98 19.21
CA ALA A 18 10.61 16.53 19.47
C ALA A 18 9.20 15.91 19.49
N ALA A 19 8.14 16.69 19.43
CA ALA A 19 6.76 16.18 19.45
C ALA A 19 6.20 16.08 18.03
N GLN A 20 6.83 15.28 17.17
CA GLN A 20 6.13 14.80 15.96
C GLN A 20 5.10 13.78 16.42
N PRO A 21 3.78 13.96 16.11
CA PRO A 21 2.81 12.92 16.39
C PRO A 21 3.24 11.70 15.57
N ALA A 22 3.59 10.61 16.26
CA ALA A 22 3.74 9.32 15.65
C ALA A 22 2.41 9.04 14.93
N ARG A 23 2.39 9.15 13.61
CA ARG A 23 1.24 8.72 12.82
C ARG A 23 1.16 7.21 13.01
N ALA A 24 0.29 6.78 13.92
CA ALA A 24 -0.07 5.39 14.06
C ALA A 24 -0.75 4.98 12.75
N GLN A 25 0.01 4.41 11.83
CA GLN A 25 -0.56 3.75 10.67
C GLN A 25 -1.23 2.49 11.19
N SER A 26 -2.56 2.49 11.21
CA SER A 26 -3.33 1.31 11.57
C SER A 26 -3.24 0.30 10.42
N TYR A 27 -2.33 -0.64 10.55
CA TYR A 27 -2.26 -1.78 9.63
C TYR A 27 -3.18 -2.90 10.14
N PHE A 28 -3.97 -3.46 9.25
CA PHE A 28 -4.85 -4.58 9.54
C PHE A 28 -4.25 -5.91 9.05
N GLY A 29 -4.47 -6.97 9.81
CA GLY A 29 -4.03 -8.32 9.45
C GLY A 29 -2.51 -8.48 9.38
N MET A 30 -2.02 -9.15 8.35
CA MET A 30 -0.58 -9.47 8.18
C MET A 30 0.29 -8.26 7.82
N ALA A 31 -0.28 -7.10 7.55
CA ALA A 31 0.46 -5.88 7.23
C ALA A 31 1.45 -5.46 8.30
N GLY A 32 1.09 -5.66 9.58
CA GLY A 32 1.90 -5.32 10.73
C GLY A 32 2.94 -6.38 11.13
N VAL A 33 2.99 -7.52 10.46
CA VAL A 33 3.99 -8.56 10.75
C VAL A 33 5.39 -7.98 10.61
N GLN A 34 6.20 -8.12 11.65
CA GLN A 34 7.57 -7.61 11.68
C GLN A 34 8.43 -8.37 10.68
N CYS A 35 9.33 -7.66 10.04
CA CYS A 35 10.27 -8.23 9.08
C CYS A 35 11.10 -9.38 9.66
N ALA A 36 11.55 -9.25 10.92
CA ALA A 36 12.26 -10.32 11.62
C ALA A 36 11.42 -11.60 11.78
N GLU A 37 10.11 -11.45 12.04
CA GLU A 37 9.18 -12.58 12.14
C GLU A 37 8.93 -13.23 10.78
N PHE A 38 8.71 -12.41 9.75
CA PHE A 38 8.51 -12.90 8.38
C PHE A 38 9.70 -13.70 7.87
N THR A 39 10.93 -13.20 8.04
CA THR A 39 12.15 -13.90 7.61
C THR A 39 12.39 -15.18 8.41
N LYS A 40 12.09 -15.19 9.71
CA LYS A 40 12.14 -16.40 10.56
C LYS A 40 11.12 -17.44 10.10
N ALA A 41 9.88 -17.01 9.81
CA ALA A 41 8.80 -17.87 9.32
C ALA A 41 9.12 -18.46 7.93
N ALA A 42 9.71 -17.66 7.03
CA ALA A 42 10.13 -18.09 5.70
C ALA A 42 11.15 -19.24 5.73
N ARG A 43 12.12 -19.19 6.67
CA ARG A 43 13.13 -20.26 6.83
C ARG A 43 12.54 -21.60 7.25
N LYS A 44 11.35 -21.59 7.87
CA LYS A 44 10.67 -22.77 8.38
C LYS A 44 9.48 -23.18 7.52
N SER A 45 9.12 -22.36 6.53
CA SER A 45 7.90 -22.51 5.73
C SER A 45 6.66 -22.72 6.60
N ASP A 46 6.57 -21.96 7.72
CA ASP A 46 5.47 -22.13 8.67
C ASP A 46 4.19 -21.39 8.23
N ILE A 47 3.12 -21.56 9.01
CA ILE A 47 1.79 -21.00 8.69
C ILE A 47 1.83 -19.47 8.60
N LEU A 48 2.63 -18.79 9.43
CA LEU A 48 2.78 -17.34 9.40
C LEU A 48 3.32 -16.88 8.04
N TYR A 49 4.36 -17.58 7.52
CA TYR A 49 4.91 -17.28 6.20
C TYR A 49 3.86 -17.40 5.10
N HIS A 50 3.07 -18.48 5.10
CA HIS A 50 2.05 -18.69 4.09
C HIS A 50 0.94 -17.61 4.15
N GLN A 51 0.47 -17.27 5.35
CA GLN A 51 -0.53 -16.23 5.53
C GLN A 51 -0.01 -14.84 5.13
N ALA A 52 1.20 -14.51 5.55
CA ALA A 52 1.86 -13.26 5.20
C ALA A 52 2.12 -13.15 3.68
N SER A 53 2.50 -14.26 3.04
CA SER A 53 2.68 -14.33 1.59
C SER A 53 1.38 -14.08 0.83
N GLN A 54 0.28 -14.70 1.23
CA GLN A 54 -1.03 -14.47 0.61
C GLN A 54 -1.49 -13.03 0.77
N TRP A 55 -1.32 -12.47 1.97
CA TRP A 55 -1.62 -11.06 2.21
C TRP A 55 -0.80 -10.15 1.30
N LEU A 56 0.51 -10.37 1.21
CA LEU A 56 1.44 -9.56 0.41
C LEU A 56 1.06 -9.57 -1.08
N LEU A 57 0.75 -10.76 -1.64
CA LEU A 57 0.34 -10.89 -3.03
C LEU A 57 -1.00 -10.18 -3.29
N GLY A 58 -1.96 -10.29 -2.36
CA GLY A 58 -3.22 -9.57 -2.44
C GLY A 58 -3.04 -8.06 -2.35
N TYR A 59 -2.16 -7.59 -1.45
CA TYR A 59 -1.85 -6.18 -1.29
C TYR A 59 -1.24 -5.58 -2.58
N ILE A 60 -0.26 -6.24 -3.17
CA ILE A 60 0.36 -5.80 -4.43
C ILE A 60 -0.64 -5.81 -5.59
N SER A 61 -1.51 -6.80 -5.65
CA SER A 61 -2.59 -6.84 -6.64
C SER A 61 -3.55 -5.66 -6.49
N GLY A 62 -3.90 -5.30 -5.25
CA GLY A 62 -4.70 -4.12 -4.94
C GLY A 62 -4.00 -2.81 -5.34
N MET A 63 -2.70 -2.69 -5.08
CA MET A 63 -1.91 -1.53 -5.50
C MET A 63 -1.87 -1.40 -7.03
N ASN A 64 -1.71 -2.51 -7.76
CA ASN A 64 -1.76 -2.51 -9.22
C ASN A 64 -3.12 -2.02 -9.74
N ALA A 65 -4.22 -2.51 -9.15
CA ALA A 65 -5.57 -2.08 -9.51
C ALA A 65 -5.76 -0.58 -9.25
N ALA A 66 -5.41 -0.10 -8.06
CA ALA A 66 -5.52 1.30 -7.69
C ALA A 66 -4.67 2.22 -8.59
N MET A 67 -3.45 1.82 -8.94
CA MET A 67 -2.59 2.58 -9.86
C MET A 67 -3.17 2.64 -11.26
N ARG A 68 -3.75 1.54 -11.74
CA ARG A 68 -4.44 1.49 -13.03
C ARG A 68 -5.62 2.46 -13.06
N GLU A 69 -6.47 2.42 -12.06
CA GLU A 69 -7.66 3.26 -11.98
C GLU A 69 -7.34 4.75 -11.80
N THR A 70 -6.37 5.07 -10.95
CA THR A 70 -6.10 6.47 -10.59
C THR A 70 -5.11 7.16 -11.52
N LYS A 71 -4.16 6.41 -12.10
CA LYS A 71 -3.06 6.96 -12.88
C LYS A 71 -2.93 6.36 -14.29
N GLY A 72 -3.76 5.36 -14.63
CA GLY A 72 -3.64 4.63 -15.88
C GLY A 72 -2.27 3.95 -16.07
N THR A 73 -1.58 3.62 -14.96
CA THR A 73 -0.24 3.05 -15.01
C THR A 73 -0.19 1.71 -14.29
N VAL A 74 0.71 0.85 -14.73
CA VAL A 74 1.02 -0.45 -14.12
C VAL A 74 2.54 -0.61 -14.02
N PRO A 75 3.06 -1.53 -13.18
CA PRO A 75 4.47 -1.89 -13.23
C PRO A 75 4.88 -2.28 -14.65
N ALA A 76 6.03 -1.77 -15.11
CA ALA A 76 6.55 -2.06 -16.45
C ALA A 76 6.99 -3.52 -16.61
N THR A 77 7.22 -4.22 -15.50
CA THR A 77 7.64 -5.63 -15.47
C THR A 77 6.57 -6.45 -14.75
N SER A 78 6.11 -7.52 -15.38
CA SER A 78 5.29 -8.53 -14.72
C SER A 78 6.12 -9.25 -13.67
N LEU A 79 5.71 -9.18 -12.41
CA LEU A 79 6.34 -9.90 -11.31
C LEU A 79 5.60 -11.21 -11.06
N THR A 80 6.34 -12.30 -10.96
CA THR A 80 5.82 -13.57 -10.45
C THR A 80 5.66 -13.50 -8.93
N SER A 81 4.83 -14.38 -8.36
CA SER A 81 4.67 -14.48 -6.90
C SER A 81 6.01 -14.67 -6.19
N ASP A 82 6.88 -15.52 -6.73
CA ASP A 82 8.23 -15.76 -6.17
C ASP A 82 9.09 -14.49 -6.16
N GLN A 83 9.03 -13.69 -7.22
CA GLN A 83 9.77 -12.43 -7.28
C GLN A 83 9.26 -11.43 -6.25
N VAL A 84 7.94 -11.32 -6.07
CA VAL A 84 7.34 -10.47 -5.03
C VAL A 84 7.82 -10.89 -3.64
N LEU A 85 7.79 -12.19 -3.34
CA LEU A 85 8.22 -12.72 -2.05
C LEU A 85 9.73 -12.55 -1.81
N LYS A 86 10.56 -12.73 -2.85
CA LYS A 86 12.00 -12.46 -2.78
C LYS A 86 12.31 -10.99 -2.52
N LEU A 87 11.59 -10.06 -3.17
CA LEU A 87 11.78 -8.63 -2.95
C LEU A 87 11.40 -8.23 -1.53
N ALA A 88 10.29 -8.73 -1.01
CA ALA A 88 9.88 -8.50 0.37
C ALA A 88 10.88 -9.11 1.38
N GLY A 89 11.36 -10.33 1.12
CA GLY A 89 12.36 -11.00 1.93
C GLY A 89 13.67 -10.22 1.98
N ALA A 90 14.19 -9.80 0.83
CA ALA A 90 15.43 -9.01 0.74
C ALA A 90 15.33 -7.68 1.51
N TYR A 91 14.20 -6.99 1.41
CA TYR A 91 13.96 -5.80 2.22
C TYR A 91 13.95 -6.13 3.71
N CYS A 92 13.26 -7.20 4.09
CA CYS A 92 13.11 -7.60 5.49
C CYS A 92 14.44 -8.08 6.11
N GLU A 93 15.33 -8.68 5.34
CA GLU A 93 16.68 -9.06 5.82
C GLU A 93 17.51 -7.85 6.23
N THR A 94 17.36 -6.74 5.51
CA THR A 94 18.09 -5.49 5.80
C THR A 94 17.37 -4.56 6.77
N ASN A 95 16.06 -4.77 7.01
CA ASN A 95 15.22 -3.92 7.85
C ASN A 95 14.39 -4.75 8.84
N PRO A 96 15.01 -5.48 9.78
CA PRO A 96 14.32 -6.44 10.65
C PRO A 96 13.24 -5.78 11.54
N ASP A 97 13.43 -4.52 11.93
CA ASP A 97 12.50 -3.77 12.78
C ASP A 97 11.33 -3.13 11.99
N SER A 98 11.32 -3.27 10.68
CA SER A 98 10.25 -2.81 9.81
C SER A 98 9.10 -3.85 9.76
N ASN A 99 8.07 -3.58 8.97
CA ASN A 99 6.94 -4.49 8.76
C ASN A 99 6.68 -4.77 7.28
N LEU A 100 5.83 -5.76 7.00
CA LEU A 100 5.53 -6.18 5.64
C LEU A 100 4.87 -5.10 4.79
N ALA A 101 4.04 -4.23 5.36
CA ALA A 101 3.45 -3.12 4.60
C ALA A 101 4.52 -2.14 4.13
N ASN A 102 5.47 -1.81 5.00
CA ASN A 102 6.59 -0.95 4.63
C ASN A 102 7.48 -1.63 3.58
N ALA A 103 7.77 -2.93 3.74
CA ALA A 103 8.51 -3.70 2.75
C ALA A 103 7.84 -3.60 1.38
N ALA A 104 6.54 -3.89 1.31
CA ALA A 104 5.78 -3.84 0.06
C ALA A 104 5.80 -2.44 -0.57
N ASN A 105 5.55 -1.40 0.21
CA ASN A 105 5.51 -0.03 -0.28
C ASN A 105 6.86 0.44 -0.82
N GLN A 106 7.95 0.14 -0.11
CA GLN A 106 9.29 0.60 -0.48
C GLN A 106 9.74 0.00 -1.82
N TRP A 107 9.74 -1.33 -1.96
CA TRP A 107 10.19 -1.90 -3.21
C TRP A 107 9.20 -1.67 -4.37
N TYR A 108 7.87 -1.61 -4.09
CA TYR A 108 6.88 -1.30 -5.12
C TYR A 108 7.05 0.11 -5.69
N ALA A 109 7.42 1.08 -4.84
CA ALA A 109 7.70 2.45 -5.29
C ALA A 109 8.88 2.52 -6.28
N LEU A 110 9.86 1.62 -6.13
CA LEU A 110 11.05 1.57 -6.98
C LEU A 110 10.81 0.87 -8.33
N LEU A 111 9.68 0.16 -8.50
CA LEU A 111 9.37 -0.47 -9.78
C LEU A 111 9.14 0.56 -10.87
N PRO A 112 9.74 0.40 -12.05
CA PRO A 112 9.42 1.25 -13.19
C PRO A 112 7.94 1.08 -13.55
N LYS A 113 7.28 2.18 -13.89
CA LYS A 113 5.86 2.23 -14.26
C LYS A 113 5.75 2.50 -15.76
N GLN A 114 4.73 1.92 -16.37
CA GLN A 114 4.35 2.17 -17.76
C GLN A 114 2.85 2.46 -17.85
N THR A 115 2.43 3.13 -18.91
CA THR A 115 1.00 3.31 -19.20
C THR A 115 0.36 1.94 -19.43
N ASP A 116 -0.78 1.69 -18.77
CA ASP A 116 -1.54 0.46 -19.01
C ASP A 116 -2.12 0.49 -20.42
N PRO A 117 -1.81 -0.49 -21.29
CA PRO A 117 -2.37 -0.56 -22.62
C PRO A 117 -3.91 -0.61 -22.64
N GLN A 118 -4.52 -1.22 -21.61
CA GLN A 118 -5.97 -1.28 -21.49
C GLN A 118 -6.57 0.06 -21.08
N ALA A 119 -5.92 0.81 -20.19
CA ALA A 119 -6.33 2.15 -19.82
C ALA A 119 -6.19 3.12 -21.00
N ALA A 120 -5.11 3.02 -21.77
CA ALA A 120 -4.91 3.81 -22.98
C ALA A 120 -5.99 3.52 -24.05
N ALA A 121 -6.35 2.25 -24.26
CA ALA A 121 -7.41 1.85 -25.16
C ALA A 121 -8.80 2.31 -24.69
N ALA A 122 -9.06 2.31 -23.37
CA ALA A 122 -10.31 2.81 -22.81
C ALA A 122 -10.43 4.33 -22.96
N ALA A 123 -9.34 5.07 -22.71
CA ALA A 123 -9.29 6.52 -22.92
C ALA A 123 -9.55 6.89 -24.39
N ALA A 124 -8.92 6.20 -25.34
CA ALA A 124 -9.15 6.41 -26.78
C ALA A 124 -10.62 6.13 -27.20
N LYS A 125 -11.26 5.13 -26.57
CA LYS A 125 -12.69 4.84 -26.81
C LYS A 125 -13.61 5.90 -26.20
N SER A 126 -13.24 6.50 -25.07
CA SER A 126 -14.05 7.56 -24.44
C SER A 126 -14.00 8.87 -25.24
N GLU A 127 -12.86 9.21 -25.82
CA GLU A 127 -12.71 10.38 -26.68
C GLU A 127 -13.54 10.25 -27.99
N SER A 128 -13.62 9.03 -28.52
CA SER A 128 -14.45 8.79 -29.71
C SER A 128 -15.97 8.81 -29.44
N ARG A 129 -16.37 8.81 -28.15
CA ARG A 129 -17.76 8.76 -27.69
C ARG A 129 -18.30 10.11 -27.20
N SER A 130 -17.53 11.18 -27.26
CA SER A 130 -17.91 12.51 -26.75
C SER A 130 -18.91 13.27 -27.65
N ASP A 131 -19.45 12.64 -28.70
CA ASP A 131 -20.48 13.21 -29.56
C ASP A 131 -21.83 12.49 -29.40
N GLY A 132 -22.32 12.41 -28.19
CA GLY A 132 -23.64 11.85 -27.91
C GLY A 132 -24.02 12.00 -26.46
N SER A 133 -25.00 12.84 -26.14
CA SER A 133 -25.55 13.08 -24.81
C SER A 133 -25.73 11.80 -24.03
N ILE A 134 -24.99 11.68 -22.91
CA ILE A 134 -25.15 10.60 -21.94
C ILE A 134 -26.51 10.79 -21.24
N LYS A 135 -27.55 10.08 -21.68
CA LYS A 135 -28.70 9.83 -20.82
C LYS A 135 -28.25 8.89 -19.72
N LEU A 136 -28.03 9.44 -18.51
CA LEU A 136 -27.86 8.66 -17.30
C LEU A 136 -29.20 7.93 -17.04
N ASP A 137 -29.31 6.69 -17.48
CA ASP A 137 -30.36 5.79 -17.02
C ASP A 137 -29.96 5.35 -15.59
N LEU A 138 -30.51 6.04 -14.61
CA LEU A 138 -30.45 5.64 -13.20
C LEU A 138 -31.39 4.45 -12.99
N GLY A 139 -31.11 3.37 -13.70
CA GLY A 139 -31.81 2.09 -13.54
C GLY A 139 -31.80 1.71 -12.05
N THR A 140 -33.00 1.48 -11.55
CA THR A 140 -33.35 1.06 -10.20
C THR A 140 -32.29 0.11 -9.60
N ALA A 141 -31.64 0.58 -8.53
CA ALA A 141 -30.66 -0.21 -7.78
C ALA A 141 -31.26 -1.59 -7.43
N PRO A 142 -30.56 -2.68 -7.63
CA PRO A 142 -31.04 -4.01 -7.27
C PRO A 142 -31.31 -4.03 -5.77
N LYS A 143 -32.55 -4.42 -5.38
CA LYS A 143 -32.92 -4.64 -3.97
C LYS A 143 -32.07 -5.76 -3.41
N ILE A 144 -31.02 -5.43 -2.67
CA ILE A 144 -30.23 -6.40 -1.92
C ILE A 144 -31.10 -6.88 -0.75
N LYS A 145 -31.57 -8.13 -0.81
CA LYS A 145 -32.23 -8.77 0.33
C LYS A 145 -31.20 -8.92 1.46
N PRO A 146 -31.52 -8.46 2.70
CA PRO A 146 -30.62 -8.66 3.82
C PRO A 146 -30.44 -10.16 4.11
N LEU A 147 -29.20 -10.57 4.30
CA LEU A 147 -28.75 -11.97 4.47
C LEU A 147 -29.08 -12.51 5.89
N LEU A 148 -29.91 -11.81 6.67
CA LEU A 148 -30.15 -12.10 8.09
C LEU A 148 -31.37 -12.99 8.38
N ASP A 149 -32.11 -13.45 7.36
CA ASP A 149 -33.30 -14.33 7.58
C ASP A 149 -32.99 -15.79 7.20
N ARG A 150 -31.91 -16.37 7.73
CA ARG A 150 -31.71 -17.82 7.75
C ARG A 150 -31.52 -18.29 9.19
N HIS A 151 -32.60 -18.52 9.89
CA HIS A 151 -32.70 -19.46 11.00
C HIS A 151 -33.32 -20.77 10.49
#